data_03d01e7432a2b645e8cb5f92bdfa5b8e
#
_entry.id   03d01e7432a2b645e8cb5f92bdfa5b8e
#
_cell.length_a   1.000
_cell.length_b   1.000
_cell.length_c   1.000
_cell.angle_alpha   90.00
_cell.angle_beta   90.00
_cell.angle_gamma   90.00
#
_symmetry.space_group_name_H-M   'P 1'
#
loop_
_entity.id
_entity.type
_entity.pdbx_description
1 polymer ?
#
loop_
_entity_poly.entity_id
_entity_poly.type
_entity_poly.pdbx_seq_one_letter_code
_entity_poly.pdbx_strand_id
1 'polypeptide(L)'
;MSFYNFLDKVDSSLLKEYALERYKNGEEGKANYKKPDFEMVKTQPVFKTKLPLPSIESLPDGHFAKDYVVNRKIPEKHHGSLYFAEDFKKFVEEDMKIEKDGLKENDPRLVIPFYDKDKNLVSFQGRALGESKLRYITVKLSEDNHKVFGMDRIVLDNEEQDVYVTEGPIDSLFLDNAIATADANLRTAAKHVDKSKLVLVFDNEPRNKDICRIMEECIEEHFKIVIWPEMIEEKDVNEMVLAGFSPDEIQDIISKNTFQNLRAKIEFINWKKV
;
A
#
# COMPACT_ATOMS: atom_id res chain seq x y z
N MET A 1 36.72 32.87 28.50
CA MET A 1 35.34 32.47 28.13
C MET A 1 34.64 33.72 27.64
N SER A 2 34.08 33.73 26.41
CA SER A 2 33.39 34.93 25.91
C SER A 2 32.04 35.08 26.66
N PHE A 3 31.56 36.33 26.79
CA PHE A 3 30.24 36.58 27.42
C PHE A 3 29.11 35.85 26.73
N TYR A 4 29.20 35.60 25.45
CA TYR A 4 28.31 34.77 24.65
C TYR A 4 28.26 33.31 25.15
N ASN A 5 29.41 32.69 25.35
CA ASN A 5 29.51 31.32 25.85
C ASN A 5 29.09 31.20 27.32
N PHE A 6 29.10 32.28 28.07
CA PHE A 6 28.60 32.32 29.44
C PHE A 6 27.08 32.35 29.45
N LEU A 7 26.45 33.19 28.63
CA LEU A 7 24.99 33.29 28.53
C LEU A 7 24.36 31.97 28.01
N ASP A 8 25.01 31.31 27.05
CA ASP A 8 24.54 30.03 26.50
C ASP A 8 24.52 28.91 27.56
N LYS A 9 25.42 28.96 28.54
CA LYS A 9 25.48 27.98 29.62
C LYS A 9 24.51 28.27 30.78
N VAL A 10 24.10 29.53 30.93
CA VAL A 10 23.25 29.97 32.06
C VAL A 10 21.76 29.91 31.66
N ASP A 11 21.41 30.49 30.52
CA ASP A 11 20.05 30.48 30.01
C ASP A 11 20.02 30.84 28.51
N SER A 12 19.55 29.93 27.67
CA SER A 12 19.44 30.14 26.24
C SER A 12 18.42 31.22 25.82
N SER A 13 17.51 31.62 26.70
CA SER A 13 16.55 32.70 26.45
C SER A 13 17.23 34.08 26.61
N LEU A 14 18.09 34.25 27.59
CA LEU A 14 18.88 35.45 27.78
C LEU A 14 19.89 35.68 26.64
N LEU A 15 20.39 34.60 26.06
CA LEU A 15 21.25 34.70 24.88
C LEU A 15 20.48 35.27 23.67
N LYS A 16 19.23 34.89 23.49
CA LYS A 16 18.39 35.40 22.41
C LYS A 16 18.02 36.88 22.62
N GLU A 17 17.70 37.27 23.83
CA GLU A 17 17.43 38.67 24.17
C GLU A 17 18.68 39.55 23.95
N TYR A 18 19.81 39.13 24.41
CA TYR A 18 21.07 39.83 24.22
C TYR A 18 21.45 39.98 22.74
N ALA A 19 21.23 38.92 21.95
CA ALA A 19 21.47 38.98 20.50
C ALA A 19 20.52 39.96 19.79
N LEU A 20 19.24 40.00 20.22
CA LEU A 20 18.23 40.89 19.66
C LEU A 20 18.49 42.37 20.02
N GLU A 21 18.99 42.63 21.23
CA GLU A 21 19.36 43.96 21.70
C GLU A 21 20.58 44.52 20.97
N ARG A 22 21.60 43.70 20.74
CA ARG A 22 22.78 44.08 19.93
C ARG A 22 22.41 44.36 18.48
N TYR A 23 21.52 43.59 17.90
CA TYR A 23 21.02 43.83 16.53
C TYR A 23 20.26 45.16 16.43
N LYS A 24 19.41 45.45 17.41
CA LYS A 24 18.69 46.75 17.50
C LYS A 24 19.64 47.96 17.67
N ASN A 25 20.74 47.73 18.34
CA ASN A 25 21.75 48.81 18.61
C ASN A 25 22.80 48.96 17.51
N GLY A 26 22.70 48.21 16.39
CA GLY A 26 23.59 48.33 15.25
C GLY A 26 25.03 47.83 15.50
N GLU A 27 25.26 47.07 16.56
CA GLU A 27 26.56 46.48 16.85
C GLU A 27 26.73 45.16 16.06
N GLU A 28 27.27 45.26 14.83
CA GLU A 28 27.63 44.10 14.03
C GLU A 28 28.82 43.33 14.62
N GLY A 29 28.55 42.34 15.44
CA GLY A 29 29.50 41.27 15.73
C GLY A 29 29.40 40.18 14.66
N LYS A 30 30.53 39.81 14.04
CA LYS A 30 30.63 38.63 13.16
C LYS A 30 30.33 37.36 13.96
N ALA A 31 29.07 37.09 14.21
CA ALA A 31 28.63 35.77 14.64
C ALA A 31 28.41 34.91 13.38
N ASN A 32 29.06 33.76 13.30
CA ASN A 32 28.73 32.71 12.37
C ASN A 32 27.29 32.22 12.67
N TYR A 33 26.29 32.94 12.19
CA TYR A 33 24.92 32.49 12.18
C TYR A 33 24.85 31.38 11.13
N LYS A 34 24.85 30.13 11.55
CA LYS A 34 24.14 29.10 10.77
C LYS A 34 22.69 29.57 10.72
N LYS A 35 22.24 30.02 9.53
CA LYS A 35 20.81 30.18 9.28
C LYS A 35 20.14 28.90 9.78
N PRO A 36 19.08 28.96 10.61
CA PRO A 36 18.29 27.80 10.85
C PRO A 36 17.81 27.34 9.48
N ASP A 37 18.19 26.14 9.06
CA ASP A 37 17.56 25.46 7.96
C ASP A 37 16.09 25.25 8.38
N PHE A 38 15.25 26.19 7.99
CA PHE A 38 13.84 25.92 7.87
C PHE A 38 13.74 24.98 6.68
N GLU A 39 13.88 23.70 6.90
CA GLU A 39 13.25 22.74 6.04
C GLU A 39 11.77 23.13 6.01
N MET A 40 11.38 23.83 4.95
CA MET A 40 9.97 23.91 4.62
C MET A 40 9.57 22.46 4.38
N VAL A 41 8.96 21.84 5.39
CA VAL A 41 8.20 20.62 5.20
C VAL A 41 7.23 21.00 4.09
N LYS A 42 7.54 20.59 2.87
CA LYS A 42 6.60 20.65 1.75
C LYS A 42 5.48 19.72 2.18
N THR A 43 4.50 20.23 2.90
CA THR A 43 3.24 19.54 3.10
C THR A 43 2.66 19.35 1.72
N GLN A 44 2.88 18.18 1.17
CA GLN A 44 2.23 17.80 -0.08
C GLN A 44 0.72 17.87 0.19
N PRO A 45 -0.08 18.37 -0.76
CA PRO A 45 -1.51 18.47 -0.56
C PRO A 45 -2.06 17.08 -0.24
N VAL A 46 -2.67 16.95 0.93
CA VAL A 46 -3.37 15.72 1.32
C VAL A 46 -4.67 15.69 0.52
N PHE A 47 -4.72 14.86 -0.51
CA PHE A 47 -5.93 14.69 -1.32
C PHE A 47 -6.95 13.86 -0.53
N LYS A 48 -7.88 14.52 0.14
CA LYS A 48 -9.01 13.89 0.85
C LYS A 48 -10.12 13.38 -0.07
N THR A 49 -9.96 13.45 -1.40
CA THR A 49 -11.06 13.32 -2.34
C THR A 49 -10.76 12.30 -3.44
N LYS A 50 -11.85 11.92 -4.12
CA LYS A 50 -11.83 11.09 -5.32
C LYS A 50 -10.81 11.60 -6.32
N LEU A 51 -10.14 10.68 -7.00
CA LEU A 51 -9.23 11.01 -8.09
C LEU A 51 -9.97 11.80 -9.20
N PRO A 52 -9.30 12.71 -9.91
CA PRO A 52 -9.88 13.45 -11.04
C PRO A 52 -9.99 12.56 -12.29
N LEU A 53 -10.54 11.36 -12.13
CA LEU A 53 -10.70 10.35 -13.16
C LEU A 53 -12.14 9.81 -13.10
N PRO A 54 -12.70 9.33 -14.23
CA PRO A 54 -13.96 8.61 -14.21
C PRO A 54 -13.82 7.31 -13.41
N SER A 55 -14.78 7.04 -12.52
CA SER A 55 -14.86 5.73 -11.85
C SER A 55 -15.36 4.67 -12.84
N ILE A 56 -14.98 3.42 -12.60
CA ILE A 56 -15.47 2.29 -13.43
C ILE A 56 -17.00 2.22 -13.43
N GLU A 57 -17.64 2.52 -12.31
CA GLU A 57 -19.10 2.60 -12.19
C GLU A 57 -19.70 3.62 -13.17
N SER A 58 -19.06 4.78 -13.35
CA SER A 58 -19.52 5.87 -14.20
C SER A 58 -19.32 5.66 -15.70
N LEU A 59 -18.54 4.66 -16.09
CA LEU A 59 -18.29 4.36 -17.50
C LEU A 59 -19.50 3.71 -18.16
N PRO A 60 -19.76 3.99 -19.44
CA PRO A 60 -20.85 3.33 -20.17
C PRO A 60 -20.62 1.84 -20.30
N ASP A 61 -21.70 1.08 -20.46
CA ASP A 61 -21.65 -0.34 -20.76
C ASP A 61 -20.95 -0.57 -22.10
N GLY A 62 -20.13 -1.62 -22.19
CA GLY A 62 -19.28 -1.89 -23.34
C GLY A 62 -17.98 -1.07 -23.41
N HIS A 63 -17.71 -0.24 -22.41
CA HIS A 63 -16.40 0.39 -22.27
C HIS A 63 -15.36 -0.65 -21.85
N PHE A 64 -14.27 -0.79 -22.59
CA PHE A 64 -13.28 -1.89 -22.39
C PHE A 64 -12.71 -1.95 -20.96
N ALA A 65 -12.54 -0.82 -20.26
CA ALA A 65 -12.09 -0.80 -18.87
C ALA A 65 -13.16 -1.33 -17.90
N LYS A 66 -14.46 -1.05 -18.17
CA LYS A 66 -15.57 -1.60 -17.42
C LYS A 66 -15.70 -3.11 -17.68
N ASP A 67 -15.63 -3.51 -18.95
CA ASP A 67 -15.66 -4.91 -19.35
C ASP A 67 -14.50 -5.70 -18.72
N TYR A 68 -13.32 -5.11 -18.61
CA TYR A 68 -12.18 -5.72 -17.91
C TYR A 68 -12.50 -6.04 -16.45
N VAL A 69 -13.12 -5.11 -15.73
CA VAL A 69 -13.48 -5.26 -14.30
C VAL A 69 -14.60 -6.29 -14.14
N VAL A 70 -15.63 -6.23 -15.01
CA VAL A 70 -16.75 -7.19 -15.04
C VAL A 70 -16.28 -8.60 -15.38
N ASN A 71 -15.42 -8.76 -16.40
CA ASN A 71 -14.88 -10.05 -16.80
C ASN A 71 -13.99 -10.69 -15.72
N ARG A 72 -13.38 -9.89 -14.84
CA ARG A 72 -12.68 -10.37 -13.65
C ARG A 72 -13.60 -10.68 -12.48
N LYS A 73 -14.90 -10.51 -12.66
CA LYS A 73 -15.94 -10.69 -11.63
C LYS A 73 -15.71 -9.85 -10.37
N ILE A 74 -15.01 -8.71 -10.49
CA ILE A 74 -14.80 -7.79 -9.35
C ILE A 74 -16.18 -7.33 -8.86
N PRO A 75 -16.49 -7.44 -7.54
CA PRO A 75 -17.80 -7.10 -7.02
C PRO A 75 -18.20 -5.65 -7.32
N GLU A 76 -19.45 -5.40 -7.73
CA GLU A 76 -19.98 -4.10 -8.12
C GLU A 76 -19.79 -3.04 -7.02
N LYS A 77 -19.87 -3.44 -5.75
CA LYS A 77 -19.61 -2.56 -4.60
C LYS A 77 -18.25 -1.84 -4.65
N HIS A 78 -17.31 -2.33 -5.45
CA HIS A 78 -15.97 -1.76 -5.61
C HIS A 78 -15.80 -0.93 -6.89
N HIS A 79 -16.75 -0.97 -7.85
CA HIS A 79 -16.61 -0.28 -9.13
C HIS A 79 -16.51 1.25 -8.96
N GLY A 80 -17.18 1.82 -7.95
CA GLY A 80 -17.10 3.25 -7.63
C GLY A 80 -15.77 3.71 -7.02
N SER A 81 -14.94 2.76 -6.54
CA SER A 81 -13.62 3.03 -5.95
C SER A 81 -12.44 2.71 -6.88
N LEU A 82 -12.73 2.19 -8.06
CA LEU A 82 -11.76 1.93 -9.13
C LEU A 82 -11.95 2.96 -10.24
N TYR A 83 -10.87 3.43 -10.84
CA TYR A 83 -10.90 4.52 -11.82
C TYR A 83 -10.22 4.11 -13.12
N PHE A 84 -10.54 4.85 -14.17
CA PHE A 84 -9.94 4.66 -15.49
C PHE A 84 -9.12 5.88 -15.89
N ALA A 85 -7.86 5.67 -16.25
CA ALA A 85 -7.00 6.65 -16.92
C ALA A 85 -6.79 6.24 -18.37
N GLU A 86 -7.25 7.06 -19.31
CA GLU A 86 -7.02 6.84 -20.75
C GLU A 86 -5.53 6.99 -21.09
N ASP A 87 -4.86 7.96 -20.49
CA ASP A 87 -3.42 8.14 -20.53
C ASP A 87 -2.90 8.27 -19.09
N PHE A 88 -2.26 7.21 -18.61
CA PHE A 88 -1.77 7.17 -17.22
C PHE A 88 -0.62 8.14 -16.98
N LYS A 89 0.24 8.41 -17.98
CA LYS A 89 1.32 9.39 -17.87
C LYS A 89 0.75 10.78 -17.66
N LYS A 90 -0.19 11.18 -18.51
CA LYS A 90 -0.85 12.48 -18.42
C LYS A 90 -1.53 12.68 -17.07
N PHE A 91 -2.26 11.67 -16.58
CA PHE A 91 -2.87 11.69 -15.26
C PHE A 91 -1.82 11.90 -14.15
N VAL A 92 -0.70 11.17 -14.16
CA VAL A 92 0.34 11.30 -13.13
C VAL A 92 1.04 12.66 -13.18
N GLU A 93 1.43 13.12 -14.36
CA GLU A 93 2.26 14.32 -14.52
C GLU A 93 1.42 15.62 -14.49
N GLU A 94 0.27 15.66 -15.16
CA GLU A 94 -0.54 16.88 -15.29
C GLU A 94 -1.57 17.03 -14.17
N ASP A 95 -2.33 15.96 -13.84
CA ASP A 95 -3.41 16.06 -12.86
C ASP A 95 -2.86 15.90 -11.43
N MET A 96 -1.99 14.91 -11.21
CA MET A 96 -1.41 14.66 -9.89
C MET A 96 -0.13 15.47 -9.63
N LYS A 97 0.48 16.08 -10.66
CA LYS A 97 1.72 16.87 -10.59
C LYS A 97 2.90 16.12 -9.98
N ILE A 98 3.01 14.85 -10.35
CA ILE A 98 4.07 13.94 -9.88
C ILE A 98 4.97 13.62 -11.06
N GLU A 99 6.27 13.92 -10.93
CA GLU A 99 7.28 13.48 -11.87
C GLU A 99 7.62 12.00 -11.61
N LYS A 100 7.50 11.16 -12.65
CA LYS A 100 7.84 9.74 -12.57
C LYS A 100 8.40 9.24 -13.88
N ASP A 101 9.62 8.74 -13.83
CA ASP A 101 10.29 8.15 -14.99
C ASP A 101 9.63 6.83 -15.43
N GLY A 102 9.79 6.54 -16.72
CA GLY A 102 9.38 5.26 -17.30
C GLY A 102 7.90 5.15 -17.65
N LEU A 103 7.11 6.21 -17.48
CA LEU A 103 5.73 6.27 -17.94
C LEU A 103 5.67 6.43 -19.46
N LYS A 104 4.64 5.81 -20.07
CA LYS A 104 4.40 5.89 -21.52
C LYS A 104 3.15 6.71 -21.80
N GLU A 105 3.18 7.43 -22.91
CA GLU A 105 2.01 8.10 -23.48
C GLU A 105 1.01 7.06 -24.04
N ASN A 106 -0.26 7.41 -24.05
CA ASN A 106 -1.35 6.55 -24.54
C ASN A 106 -1.35 5.16 -23.88
N ASP A 107 -1.10 5.09 -22.60
CA ASP A 107 -1.08 3.86 -21.80
C ASP A 107 -2.33 3.78 -20.90
N PRO A 108 -3.42 3.18 -21.40
CA PRO A 108 -4.67 3.10 -20.64
C PRO A 108 -4.55 2.13 -19.47
N ARG A 109 -4.92 2.61 -18.26
CA ARG A 109 -4.80 1.82 -17.04
C ARG A 109 -6.02 1.89 -16.16
N LEU A 110 -6.31 0.79 -15.49
CA LEU A 110 -7.15 0.77 -14.30
C LEU A 110 -6.34 1.37 -13.15
N VAL A 111 -6.88 2.43 -12.53
CA VAL A 111 -6.24 3.12 -11.41
C VAL A 111 -6.92 2.68 -10.11
N ILE A 112 -6.11 2.16 -9.21
CA ILE A 112 -6.50 1.61 -7.91
C ILE A 112 -5.91 2.55 -6.85
N PRO A 113 -6.70 3.39 -6.18
CA PRO A 113 -6.21 4.29 -5.14
C PRO A 113 -5.99 3.55 -3.81
N PHE A 114 -4.95 3.95 -3.09
CA PHE A 114 -4.62 3.45 -1.76
C PHE A 114 -4.84 4.57 -0.76
N TYR A 115 -5.73 4.34 0.18
CA TYR A 115 -6.07 5.28 1.23
C TYR A 115 -5.53 4.79 2.58
N ASP A 116 -5.18 5.74 3.44
CA ASP A 116 -4.91 5.45 4.85
C ASP A 116 -6.22 5.26 5.65
N LYS A 117 -6.09 5.03 6.96
CA LYS A 117 -7.24 4.86 7.87
C LYS A 117 -8.14 6.10 7.96
N ASP A 118 -7.58 7.27 7.68
CA ASP A 118 -8.28 8.56 7.70
C ASP A 118 -8.87 8.93 6.33
N LYS A 119 -8.82 7.99 5.37
CA LYS A 119 -9.26 8.14 3.98
C LYS A 119 -8.49 9.21 3.19
N ASN A 120 -7.24 9.48 3.56
CA ASN A 120 -6.36 10.28 2.75
C ASN A 120 -5.72 9.40 1.69
N LEU A 121 -5.64 9.88 0.45
CA LEU A 121 -4.93 9.21 -0.62
C LEU A 121 -3.44 9.26 -0.34
N VAL A 122 -2.79 8.09 -0.27
CA VAL A 122 -1.35 7.97 0.05
C VAL A 122 -0.52 7.45 -1.13
N SER A 123 -1.14 6.65 -1.97
CA SER A 123 -0.54 6.14 -3.21
C SER A 123 -1.65 5.65 -4.14
N PHE A 124 -1.29 5.31 -5.36
CA PHE A 124 -2.20 4.63 -6.29
C PHE A 124 -1.40 3.71 -7.21
N GLN A 125 -2.09 2.72 -7.75
CA GLN A 125 -1.49 1.76 -8.66
C GLN A 125 -2.24 1.78 -10.00
N GLY A 126 -1.49 1.91 -11.09
CA GLY A 126 -1.99 1.78 -12.45
C GLY A 126 -1.78 0.37 -12.98
N ARG A 127 -2.84 -0.41 -13.17
CA ARG A 127 -2.80 -1.73 -13.81
C ARG A 127 -3.06 -1.59 -15.31
N ALA A 128 -2.16 -2.11 -16.13
CA ALA A 128 -2.33 -2.12 -17.59
C ALA A 128 -3.60 -2.89 -18.00
N LEU A 129 -4.39 -2.30 -18.89
CA LEU A 129 -5.61 -2.91 -19.46
C LEU A 129 -5.35 -3.68 -20.76
N GLY A 130 -4.14 -3.55 -21.31
CA GLY A 130 -3.66 -4.28 -22.48
C GLY A 130 -2.32 -4.95 -22.22
N GLU A 131 -1.66 -5.39 -23.31
CA GLU A 131 -0.31 -5.93 -23.24
C GLU A 131 0.69 -4.84 -22.82
N SER A 132 1.38 -5.06 -21.71
CA SER A 132 2.41 -4.15 -21.21
C SER A 132 3.51 -4.91 -20.49
N LYS A 133 4.77 -4.48 -20.71
CA LYS A 133 5.93 -5.02 -19.97
C LYS A 133 5.82 -4.74 -18.48
N LEU A 134 5.22 -3.60 -18.11
CA LEU A 134 4.95 -3.21 -16.73
C LEU A 134 3.46 -3.36 -16.44
N ARG A 135 3.08 -4.56 -15.98
CA ARG A 135 1.69 -4.87 -15.64
C ARG A 135 1.13 -3.92 -14.58
N TYR A 136 1.94 -3.56 -13.59
CA TYR A 136 1.58 -2.65 -12.51
C TYR A 136 2.61 -1.53 -12.37
N ILE A 137 2.14 -0.32 -12.16
CA ILE A 137 2.96 0.85 -11.82
C ILE A 137 2.39 1.47 -10.55
N THR A 138 3.15 1.48 -9.46
CA THR A 138 2.74 2.11 -8.21
C THR A 138 3.36 3.50 -8.10
N VAL A 139 2.54 4.49 -7.78
CA VAL A 139 2.93 5.89 -7.55
C VAL A 139 2.60 6.25 -6.10
N LYS A 140 3.60 6.66 -5.35
CA LYS A 140 3.45 7.20 -3.99
C LYS A 140 3.31 8.72 -4.05
N LEU A 141 2.49 9.30 -3.21
CA LEU A 141 2.35 10.75 -3.10
C LEU A 141 3.49 11.38 -2.29
N SER A 142 4.15 10.61 -1.42
CA SER A 142 5.39 10.97 -0.73
C SER A 142 6.23 9.72 -0.49
N GLU A 143 7.53 9.91 -0.21
CA GLU A 143 8.44 8.79 0.09
C GLU A 143 8.02 8.00 1.33
N ASP A 144 7.46 8.69 2.33
CA ASP A 144 7.02 8.08 3.59
C ASP A 144 5.68 7.30 3.44
N ASN A 145 4.97 7.50 2.33
CA ASN A 145 3.68 6.84 2.13
C ASN A 145 3.86 5.34 1.88
N HIS A 146 2.92 4.57 2.45
CA HIS A 146 2.89 3.12 2.29
C HIS A 146 2.28 2.71 0.95
N LYS A 147 2.46 1.42 0.59
CA LYS A 147 1.86 0.76 -0.57
C LYS A 147 0.82 -0.28 -0.16
N VAL A 148 0.14 -0.06 0.96
CA VAL A 148 -0.88 -0.99 1.45
C VAL A 148 -2.25 -0.50 1.02
N PHE A 149 -2.91 -1.29 0.20
CA PHE A 149 -4.26 -1.06 -0.29
C PHE A 149 -5.29 -1.54 0.71
N GLY A 150 -6.39 -0.81 0.86
CA GLY A 150 -7.55 -1.25 1.64
C GLY A 150 -7.52 -0.88 3.13
N MET A 151 -6.57 -0.06 3.58
CA MET A 151 -6.48 0.38 4.97
C MET A 151 -7.70 1.19 5.45
N ASP A 152 -8.41 1.83 4.54
CA ASP A 152 -9.64 2.60 4.78
C ASP A 152 -10.90 1.73 4.92
N ARG A 153 -10.79 0.42 4.64
CA ARG A 153 -11.92 -0.52 4.55
C ARG A 153 -11.91 -1.58 5.65
N ILE A 154 -10.78 -1.79 6.32
CA ILE A 154 -10.66 -2.83 7.32
C ILE A 154 -11.24 -2.42 8.67
N VAL A 155 -11.79 -3.41 9.37
CA VAL A 155 -12.27 -3.28 10.74
C VAL A 155 -11.18 -3.77 11.68
N LEU A 156 -10.72 -2.92 12.58
CA LEU A 156 -9.67 -3.23 13.56
C LEU A 156 -10.16 -3.31 14.99
N ASP A 157 -11.36 -2.81 15.25
CA ASP A 157 -11.93 -2.70 16.60
C ASP A 157 -12.44 -4.05 17.15
N ASN A 158 -12.59 -5.05 16.28
CA ASN A 158 -12.94 -6.41 16.68
C ASN A 158 -11.66 -7.23 16.90
N GLU A 159 -11.37 -7.60 18.16
CA GLU A 159 -10.16 -8.36 18.51
C GLU A 159 -10.14 -9.78 17.93
N GLU A 160 -11.31 -10.36 17.67
CA GLU A 160 -11.45 -11.72 17.15
C GLU A 160 -11.38 -11.78 15.62
N GLN A 161 -11.40 -10.64 14.94
CA GLN A 161 -11.43 -10.60 13.48
C GLN A 161 -10.03 -10.49 12.90
N ASP A 162 -9.67 -11.48 12.11
CA ASP A 162 -8.44 -11.48 11.32
C ASP A 162 -8.48 -10.45 10.16
N VAL A 163 -7.28 -9.99 9.77
CA VAL A 163 -7.07 -9.16 8.59
C VAL A 163 -6.29 -9.98 7.57
N TYR A 164 -6.91 -10.25 6.44
CA TYR A 164 -6.28 -11.03 5.37
C TYR A 164 -5.37 -10.14 4.53
N VAL A 165 -4.18 -10.61 4.21
CA VAL A 165 -3.17 -9.87 3.45
C VAL A 165 -2.86 -10.62 2.17
N THR A 166 -3.18 -10.03 1.02
CA THR A 166 -2.85 -10.56 -0.31
C THR A 166 -1.71 -9.78 -0.96
N GLU A 167 -1.14 -10.33 -2.04
CA GLU A 167 -0.16 -9.60 -2.86
C GLU A 167 -0.86 -8.50 -3.68
N GLY A 168 -1.89 -8.88 -4.41
CA GLY A 168 -2.61 -8.02 -5.35
C GLY A 168 -3.80 -7.30 -4.75
N PRO A 169 -3.98 -5.99 -5.03
CA PRO A 169 -5.19 -5.28 -4.63
C PRO A 169 -6.49 -5.93 -5.11
N ILE A 170 -6.50 -6.50 -6.32
CA ILE A 170 -7.70 -7.12 -6.89
C ILE A 170 -8.13 -8.34 -6.07
N ASP A 171 -7.18 -9.17 -5.64
CA ASP A 171 -7.46 -10.37 -4.84
C ASP A 171 -8.11 -10.02 -3.51
N SER A 172 -7.66 -8.95 -2.88
CA SER A 172 -8.24 -8.46 -1.62
C SER A 172 -9.68 -7.94 -1.75
N LEU A 173 -10.17 -7.68 -2.97
CA LEU A 173 -11.55 -7.21 -3.19
C LEU A 173 -12.59 -8.35 -3.06
N PHE A 174 -12.15 -9.59 -3.09
CA PHE A 174 -13.00 -10.77 -2.96
C PHE A 174 -13.07 -11.32 -1.53
N LEU A 175 -12.24 -10.80 -0.64
CA LEU A 175 -12.16 -11.24 0.75
C LEU A 175 -12.74 -10.18 1.70
N ASP A 176 -13.36 -10.64 2.76
CA ASP A 176 -13.79 -9.75 3.83
C ASP A 176 -12.59 -9.34 4.69
N ASN A 177 -12.61 -8.09 5.17
CA ASN A 177 -11.56 -7.53 6.04
C ASN A 177 -10.13 -7.75 5.49
N ALA A 178 -9.91 -7.42 4.22
CA ALA A 178 -8.66 -7.71 3.53
C ALA A 178 -7.94 -6.44 3.03
N ILE A 179 -6.62 -6.53 3.04
CA ILE A 179 -5.67 -5.53 2.50
C ILE A 179 -4.72 -6.20 1.50
N ALA A 180 -4.02 -5.38 0.73
CA ALA A 180 -2.95 -5.89 -0.13
C ALA A 180 -1.69 -5.01 -0.03
N THR A 181 -0.51 -5.66 -0.07
CA THR A 181 0.78 -4.95 0.02
C THR A 181 1.27 -4.39 -1.31
N ALA A 182 0.66 -4.79 -2.42
CA ALA A 182 1.10 -4.47 -3.78
C ALA A 182 2.56 -4.89 -4.08
N ASP A 183 3.07 -5.85 -3.32
CA ASP A 183 4.33 -6.56 -3.53
C ASP A 183 4.29 -7.94 -2.84
N ALA A 184 5.26 -8.81 -3.15
CA ALA A 184 5.33 -10.17 -2.61
C ALA A 184 5.69 -10.22 -1.10
N ASN A 185 6.09 -9.11 -0.49
CA ASN A 185 6.44 -9.08 0.93
C ASN A 185 5.25 -8.71 1.82
N LEU A 186 4.35 -9.65 2.04
CA LEU A 186 3.14 -9.47 2.83
C LEU A 186 3.40 -9.05 4.30
N ARG A 187 4.60 -9.32 4.83
CA ARG A 187 5.01 -8.92 6.20
C ARG A 187 5.01 -7.40 6.40
N THR A 188 5.11 -6.62 5.33
CA THR A 188 5.09 -5.15 5.42
C THR A 188 3.77 -4.63 6.01
N ALA A 189 2.68 -5.38 5.92
CA ALA A 189 1.41 -5.08 6.57
C ALA A 189 1.53 -4.94 8.10
N ALA A 190 2.48 -5.64 8.73
CA ALA A 190 2.71 -5.57 10.18
C ALA A 190 3.21 -4.20 10.68
N LYS A 191 3.59 -3.31 9.76
CA LYS A 191 3.88 -1.90 10.10
C LYS A 191 2.62 -1.07 10.37
N HIS A 192 1.46 -1.56 9.94
CA HIS A 192 0.19 -0.82 9.95
C HIS A 192 -0.90 -1.51 10.76
N VAL A 193 -0.83 -2.82 10.90
CA VAL A 193 -1.80 -3.67 11.61
C VAL A 193 -1.05 -4.59 12.55
N ASP A 194 -1.63 -4.86 13.73
CA ASP A 194 -1.04 -5.80 14.68
C ASP A 194 -0.83 -7.16 14.02
N LYS A 195 0.38 -7.69 14.17
CA LYS A 195 0.80 -8.96 13.59
C LYS A 195 -0.09 -10.14 14.00
N SER A 196 -0.61 -10.13 15.22
CA SER A 196 -1.48 -11.19 15.74
C SER A 196 -2.79 -11.32 14.97
N LYS A 197 -3.24 -10.23 14.31
CA LYS A 197 -4.44 -10.18 13.49
C LYS A 197 -4.20 -10.54 12.02
N LEU A 198 -2.94 -10.54 11.57
CA LEU A 198 -2.62 -10.76 10.17
C LEU A 198 -2.65 -12.22 9.78
N VAL A 199 -3.35 -12.52 8.69
CA VAL A 199 -3.32 -13.81 7.98
C VAL A 199 -2.74 -13.57 6.59
N LEU A 200 -1.58 -14.13 6.30
CA LEU A 200 -0.90 -13.95 5.03
C LEU A 200 -1.42 -14.93 3.99
N VAL A 201 -1.96 -14.42 2.90
CA VAL A 201 -2.58 -15.16 1.79
C VAL A 201 -1.69 -15.01 0.56
N PHE A 202 -0.71 -15.89 0.42
CA PHE A 202 0.20 -15.91 -0.73
C PHE A 202 -0.47 -16.55 -1.94
N ASP A 203 0.02 -16.21 -3.14
CA ASP A 203 -0.33 -16.92 -4.36
C ASP A 203 0.00 -18.41 -4.23
N ASN A 204 -0.82 -19.28 -4.80
CA ASN A 204 -0.65 -20.73 -4.78
C ASN A 204 0.41 -21.18 -5.80
N GLU A 205 1.66 -20.86 -5.52
CA GLU A 205 2.80 -21.17 -6.38
C GLU A 205 3.83 -22.10 -5.70
N PRO A 206 3.50 -23.38 -5.43
CA PRO A 206 4.37 -24.29 -4.67
C PRO A 206 5.70 -24.64 -5.36
N ARG A 207 5.86 -24.26 -6.64
CA ARG A 207 7.10 -24.43 -7.41
C ARG A 207 7.92 -23.14 -7.53
N ASN A 208 7.43 -22.02 -7.02
CA ASN A 208 8.14 -20.75 -7.03
C ASN A 208 9.09 -20.67 -5.82
N LYS A 209 10.41 -20.73 -6.08
CA LYS A 209 11.42 -20.72 -5.02
C LYS A 209 11.40 -19.46 -4.17
N ASP A 210 11.09 -18.31 -4.78
CA ASP A 210 11.06 -17.03 -4.04
C ASP A 210 9.84 -16.97 -3.12
N ILE A 211 8.67 -17.37 -3.58
CA ILE A 211 7.46 -17.47 -2.74
C ILE A 211 7.69 -18.46 -1.61
N CYS A 212 8.21 -19.68 -1.90
CA CYS A 212 8.50 -20.67 -0.87
C CYS A 212 9.47 -20.15 0.19
N ARG A 213 10.54 -19.43 -0.21
CA ARG A 213 11.49 -18.85 0.73
C ARG A 213 10.82 -17.77 1.62
N ILE A 214 10.03 -16.88 1.03
CA ILE A 214 9.33 -15.84 1.79
C ILE A 214 8.31 -16.45 2.77
N MET A 215 7.56 -17.48 2.35
CA MET A 215 6.62 -18.20 3.21
C MET A 215 7.34 -18.87 4.39
N GLU A 216 8.49 -19.50 4.14
CA GLU A 216 9.29 -20.15 5.19
C GLU A 216 9.77 -19.12 6.23
N GLU A 217 10.27 -17.95 5.79
CA GLU A 217 10.63 -16.83 6.66
C GLU A 217 9.44 -16.35 7.49
N CYS A 218 8.25 -16.23 6.89
CA CYS A 218 7.02 -15.82 7.59
C CYS A 218 6.60 -16.83 8.67
N ILE A 219 6.76 -18.12 8.39
CA ILE A 219 6.47 -19.20 9.35
C ILE A 219 7.47 -19.14 10.53
N GLU A 220 8.75 -18.90 10.25
CA GLU A 220 9.78 -18.74 11.29
C GLU A 220 9.52 -17.50 12.16
N GLU A 221 9.01 -16.45 11.57
CA GLU A 221 8.59 -15.24 12.26
C GLU A 221 7.21 -15.39 12.96
N HIS A 222 6.59 -16.56 12.96
CA HIS A 222 5.32 -16.84 13.63
C HIS A 222 4.12 -16.05 13.08
N PHE A 223 4.05 -15.77 11.79
CA PHE A 223 2.82 -15.29 11.17
C PHE A 223 1.78 -16.40 11.01
N LYS A 224 0.49 -16.04 11.01
CA LYS A 224 -0.57 -16.90 10.48
C LYS A 224 -0.44 -16.88 8.95
N ILE A 225 -0.47 -18.04 8.33
CA ILE A 225 -0.27 -18.19 6.88
C ILE A 225 -1.28 -19.18 6.32
N VAL A 226 -1.81 -18.88 5.16
CA VAL A 226 -2.66 -19.81 4.41
C VAL A 226 -1.75 -20.78 3.64
N ILE A 227 -2.01 -22.07 3.79
CA ILE A 227 -1.41 -23.13 2.97
C ILE A 227 -2.54 -23.73 2.15
N TRP A 228 -2.51 -23.50 0.84
CA TRP A 228 -3.58 -23.94 -0.05
C TRP A 228 -3.66 -25.48 -0.08
N PRO A 229 -4.86 -26.05 0.02
CA PRO A 229 -5.03 -27.51 -0.07
C PRO A 229 -4.78 -27.98 -1.51
N GLU A 230 -4.34 -29.22 -1.67
CA GLU A 230 -3.92 -29.80 -2.96
C GLU A 230 -5.02 -29.76 -4.05
N MET A 231 -6.28 -29.71 -3.65
CA MET A 231 -7.43 -29.62 -4.57
C MET A 231 -7.57 -28.25 -5.25
N ILE A 232 -6.89 -27.22 -4.76
CA ILE A 232 -6.89 -25.86 -5.36
C ILE A 232 -5.74 -25.80 -6.35
N GLU A 233 -6.07 -25.67 -7.64
CA GLU A 233 -5.11 -25.57 -8.74
C GLU A 233 -4.87 -24.11 -9.16
N GLU A 234 -5.83 -23.23 -8.86
CA GLU A 234 -5.82 -21.82 -9.18
C GLU A 234 -4.66 -21.12 -8.45
N LYS A 235 -4.04 -20.18 -9.17
CA LYS A 235 -2.88 -19.46 -8.68
C LYS A 235 -3.21 -18.44 -7.58
N ASP A 236 -4.26 -17.67 -7.79
CA ASP A 236 -4.65 -16.55 -6.93
C ASP A 236 -6.17 -16.53 -6.66
N VAL A 237 -6.59 -15.67 -5.76
CA VAL A 237 -8.01 -15.54 -5.36
C VAL A 237 -8.89 -15.16 -6.56
N ASN A 238 -8.42 -14.28 -7.45
CA ASN A 238 -9.20 -13.89 -8.61
C ASN A 238 -9.37 -15.07 -9.61
N GLU A 239 -8.34 -15.90 -9.81
CA GLU A 239 -8.46 -17.10 -10.63
C GLU A 239 -9.46 -18.09 -10.04
N MET A 240 -9.50 -18.27 -8.71
CA MET A 240 -10.52 -19.08 -8.04
C MET A 240 -11.95 -18.58 -8.33
N VAL A 241 -12.17 -17.27 -8.25
CA VAL A 241 -13.47 -16.67 -8.59
C VAL A 241 -13.82 -16.90 -10.05
N LEU A 242 -12.84 -16.80 -10.97
CA LEU A 242 -13.05 -17.08 -12.39
C LEU A 242 -13.37 -18.56 -12.65
N ALA A 243 -12.73 -19.46 -11.90
CA ALA A 243 -13.02 -20.89 -11.95
C ALA A 243 -14.41 -21.26 -11.40
N GLY A 244 -15.07 -20.36 -10.66
CA GLY A 244 -16.44 -20.53 -10.21
C GLY A 244 -16.63 -20.61 -8.70
N PHE A 245 -15.57 -20.49 -7.91
CA PHE A 245 -15.70 -20.38 -6.45
C PHE A 245 -16.36 -19.05 -6.08
N SER A 246 -17.29 -19.11 -5.14
CA SER A 246 -17.83 -17.89 -4.54
C SER A 246 -16.84 -17.28 -3.54
N PRO A 247 -16.90 -15.96 -3.26
CA PRO A 247 -16.11 -15.34 -2.22
C PRO A 247 -16.24 -16.01 -0.85
N ASP A 248 -17.44 -16.45 -0.48
CA ASP A 248 -17.71 -17.13 0.79
C ASP A 248 -17.02 -18.51 0.86
N GLU A 249 -17.02 -19.27 -0.23
CA GLU A 249 -16.30 -20.55 -0.32
C GLU A 249 -14.78 -20.33 -0.20
N ILE A 250 -14.24 -19.31 -0.86
CA ILE A 250 -12.82 -18.97 -0.77
C ILE A 250 -12.46 -18.56 0.67
N GLN A 251 -13.28 -17.73 1.30
CA GLN A 251 -13.10 -17.32 2.69
C GLN A 251 -13.11 -18.50 3.65
N ASP A 252 -13.99 -19.48 3.43
CA ASP A 252 -14.08 -20.73 4.22
C ASP A 252 -12.82 -21.61 4.00
N ILE A 253 -12.36 -21.74 2.75
CA ILE A 253 -11.13 -22.46 2.44
C ILE A 253 -9.94 -21.79 3.14
N ILE A 254 -9.79 -20.47 3.06
CA ILE A 254 -8.73 -19.70 3.73
C ILE A 254 -8.77 -19.96 5.24
N SER A 255 -9.94 -19.84 5.86
CA SER A 255 -10.10 -20.00 7.32
C SER A 255 -9.70 -21.40 7.78
N LYS A 256 -10.10 -22.44 7.04
CA LYS A 256 -9.78 -23.84 7.36
C LYS A 256 -8.33 -24.21 7.13
N ASN A 257 -7.64 -23.47 6.25
CA ASN A 257 -6.25 -23.73 5.86
C ASN A 257 -5.27 -22.63 6.34
N THR A 258 -5.67 -21.88 7.37
CA THR A 258 -4.80 -20.92 8.08
C THR A 258 -4.06 -21.64 9.19
N PHE A 259 -2.73 -21.63 9.15
CA PHE A 259 -1.86 -22.31 10.09
C PHE A 259 -0.82 -21.36 10.68
N GLN A 260 -0.26 -21.74 11.84
CA GLN A 260 0.80 -21.02 12.52
C GLN A 260 1.78 -21.98 13.20
N ASN A 261 3.00 -21.54 13.46
CA ASN A 261 4.02 -22.25 14.21
C ASN A 261 4.34 -23.63 13.61
N LEU A 262 4.43 -24.68 14.44
CA LEU A 262 4.81 -26.03 14.01
C LEU A 262 3.83 -26.60 12.97
N ARG A 263 2.53 -26.35 13.12
CA ARG A 263 1.55 -26.84 12.16
C ARG A 263 1.76 -26.21 10.79
N ALA A 264 2.02 -24.90 10.72
CA ALA A 264 2.36 -24.24 9.46
C ALA A 264 3.60 -24.87 8.80
N LYS A 265 4.64 -25.21 9.58
CA LYS A 265 5.85 -25.89 9.04
C LYS A 265 5.52 -27.24 8.42
N ILE A 266 4.69 -28.06 9.07
CA ILE A 266 4.31 -29.38 8.58
C ILE A 266 3.50 -29.26 7.28
N GLU A 267 2.46 -28.43 7.27
CA GLU A 267 1.61 -28.22 6.09
C GLU A 267 2.40 -27.62 4.92
N PHE A 268 3.30 -26.68 5.21
CA PHE A 268 4.16 -26.06 4.20
C PHE A 268 5.11 -27.06 3.54
N ILE A 269 5.72 -27.98 4.31
CA ILE A 269 6.58 -29.04 3.76
C ILE A 269 5.81 -29.94 2.78
N ASN A 270 4.54 -30.24 3.08
CA ASN A 270 3.69 -31.04 2.21
C ASN A 270 3.26 -30.26 0.94
N TRP A 271 3.02 -28.97 1.07
CA TRP A 271 2.58 -28.10 -0.03
C TRP A 271 3.71 -27.74 -1.01
N LYS A 272 4.90 -27.47 -0.50
CA LYS A 272 6.07 -27.04 -1.28
C LYS A 272 6.55 -28.14 -2.23
N LYS A 273 6.81 -27.77 -3.51
CA LYS A 273 7.24 -28.70 -4.59
C LYS A 273 8.60 -28.29 -5.20
N VAL A 274 9.47 -27.66 -4.41
CA VAL A 274 10.84 -27.20 -4.77
C VAL A 274 11.85 -27.66 -3.74
#